data_ade1b48575996a659c8b56561fd193a3
#
_entry.id   ade1b48575996a659c8b56561fd193a3
#
_cell.length_a   1.000
_cell.length_b   1.000
_cell.length_c   1.000
_cell.angle_alpha   90.00
_cell.angle_beta   90.00
_cell.angle_gamma   90.00
#
_symmetry.space_group_name_H-M   'P 1'
#
loop_
_entity.id
_entity.type
_entity.pdbx_description
1 polymer ?
#
loop_
_entity_poly.entity_id
_entity_poly.type
_entity_poly.pdbx_seq_one_letter_code
_entity_poly.pdbx_strand_id
1 'polypeptide(L)'
;MTVVLIHGGGATGAFWDRLVPLLTVPSLVVDLPGRRARPADLATLTVEREVASVVADIAASAPAGPVTLVAHSSGGLVVPGVVAALGGRVGSIVLNAALVPDEGECGISCMQERHREGLQMAVAAAEKDGGSIILPAPSDPEALRHAYGGDPLDDATLAYVTDPERSVEDTVHHYFQPVHWSAVTGVPITYVLNERDRPVRPDMQEVMVRRLPPPVEVVRLPAGHLLPVTSPAVLAEIVHRVAV
;
A
#
# COMPACT_ATOMS: atom_id res chain seq x y z
N MET A 1 13.69 -15.81 -7.11
CA MET A 1 12.72 -15.03 -6.33
C MET A 1 12.24 -13.85 -7.16
N THR A 2 10.97 -13.45 -7.04
CA THR A 2 10.39 -12.27 -7.72
C THR A 2 9.87 -11.29 -6.67
N VAL A 3 10.19 -10.01 -6.80
CA VAL A 3 9.65 -8.93 -5.97
C VAL A 3 8.31 -8.49 -6.54
N VAL A 4 7.25 -8.50 -5.75
CA VAL A 4 5.90 -8.07 -6.13
C VAL A 4 5.62 -6.73 -5.47
N LEU A 5 5.40 -5.68 -6.27
CA LEU A 5 5.22 -4.30 -5.83
C LEU A 5 3.73 -3.94 -5.83
N ILE A 6 3.18 -3.70 -4.63
CA ILE A 6 1.76 -3.40 -4.38
C ILE A 6 1.65 -1.94 -3.95
N HIS A 7 1.03 -1.10 -4.79
CA HIS A 7 0.86 0.33 -4.51
C HIS A 7 -0.21 0.62 -3.46
N GLY A 8 -0.23 1.86 -2.95
CA GLY A 8 -1.24 2.36 -2.02
C GLY A 8 -2.49 2.94 -2.71
N GLY A 9 -3.35 3.53 -1.91
CA GLY A 9 -4.58 4.17 -2.36
C GLY A 9 -4.35 5.31 -3.34
N GLY A 10 -5.25 5.45 -4.31
CA GLY A 10 -5.18 6.48 -5.34
C GLY A 10 -3.98 6.41 -6.27
N ALA A 11 -3.13 5.38 -6.14
CA ALA A 11 -1.96 5.17 -6.98
C ALA A 11 -2.19 4.06 -8.03
N THR A 12 -1.26 3.95 -8.97
CA THR A 12 -1.17 2.87 -9.95
C THR A 12 0.19 2.16 -9.84
N GLY A 13 0.41 1.10 -10.59
CA GLY A 13 1.72 0.45 -10.68
C GLY A 13 2.85 1.40 -11.10
N ALA A 14 2.56 2.45 -11.89
CA ALA A 14 3.53 3.46 -12.30
C ALA A 14 4.09 4.29 -11.12
N PHE A 15 3.49 4.22 -9.93
CA PHE A 15 4.05 4.75 -8.69
C PHE A 15 5.47 4.22 -8.42
N TRP A 16 5.77 3.00 -8.86
CA TRP A 16 7.04 2.31 -8.65
C TRP A 16 8.10 2.58 -9.72
N ASP A 17 7.82 3.42 -10.75
CA ASP A 17 8.72 3.63 -11.90
C ASP A 17 10.12 4.12 -11.52
N ARG A 18 10.26 4.84 -10.40
CA ARG A 18 11.57 5.26 -9.88
C ARG A 18 12.31 4.16 -9.12
N LEU A 19 11.60 3.18 -8.57
CA LEU A 19 12.18 2.06 -7.81
C LEU A 19 12.60 0.91 -8.75
N VAL A 20 11.74 0.52 -9.68
CA VAL A 20 11.93 -0.64 -10.54
C VAL A 20 13.31 -0.69 -11.23
N PRO A 21 13.83 0.40 -11.84
CA PRO A 21 15.14 0.39 -12.47
C PRO A 21 16.33 0.14 -11.52
N LEU A 22 16.10 0.30 -10.21
CA LEU A 22 17.13 0.09 -9.19
C LEU A 22 17.13 -1.34 -8.64
N LEU A 23 16.10 -2.14 -8.95
CA LEU A 23 16.02 -3.52 -8.49
C LEU A 23 16.87 -4.43 -9.40
N THR A 24 17.77 -5.21 -8.80
CA THR A 24 18.63 -6.17 -9.50
C THR A 24 18.01 -7.56 -9.59
N VAL A 25 16.84 -7.74 -9.01
CA VAL A 25 16.05 -8.98 -9.02
C VAL A 25 14.79 -8.79 -9.87
N PRO A 26 14.25 -9.87 -10.47
CA PRO A 26 12.99 -9.79 -11.19
C PRO A 26 11.90 -9.13 -10.35
N SER A 27 11.16 -8.19 -10.93
CA SER A 27 10.06 -7.51 -10.25
C SER A 27 8.77 -7.61 -11.07
N LEU A 28 7.66 -7.74 -10.36
CA LEU A 28 6.31 -7.68 -10.86
C LEU A 28 5.63 -6.47 -10.23
N VAL A 29 5.29 -5.49 -11.05
CA VAL A 29 4.48 -4.34 -10.64
C VAL A 29 3.02 -4.69 -10.90
N VAL A 30 2.17 -4.61 -9.88
CA VAL A 30 0.75 -4.88 -10.03
C VAL A 30 -0.04 -3.57 -10.10
N ASP A 31 -1.07 -3.55 -10.96
CA ASP A 31 -2.17 -2.59 -10.89
C ASP A 31 -3.33 -3.25 -10.14
N LEU A 32 -3.76 -2.66 -9.02
CA LEU A 32 -4.94 -3.14 -8.33
C LEU A 32 -6.20 -2.86 -9.19
N PRO A 33 -7.30 -3.61 -9.03
CA PRO A 33 -8.54 -3.38 -9.75
C PRO A 33 -9.03 -1.93 -9.62
N GLY A 34 -9.63 -1.39 -10.68
CA GLY A 34 -9.98 0.02 -10.81
C GLY A 34 -8.83 0.92 -11.27
N ARG A 35 -7.65 0.35 -11.57
CA ARG A 35 -6.44 1.06 -12.03
C ARG A 35 -6.14 0.71 -13.48
N ARG A 36 -5.80 1.72 -14.29
CA ARG A 36 -5.26 1.60 -15.66
C ARG A 36 -5.82 0.42 -16.48
N ALA A 37 -5.00 -0.61 -16.67
CA ALA A 37 -5.35 -1.80 -17.45
C ALA A 37 -6.29 -2.79 -16.73
N ARG A 38 -6.70 -2.48 -15.50
CA ARG A 38 -7.55 -3.32 -14.65
C ARG A 38 -8.87 -2.63 -14.31
N PRO A 39 -9.76 -2.38 -15.29
CA PRO A 39 -11.02 -1.71 -15.02
C PRO A 39 -11.86 -2.51 -14.01
N ALA A 40 -12.41 -1.82 -13.03
CA ALA A 40 -13.35 -2.36 -12.05
C ALA A 40 -14.26 -1.25 -11.56
N ASP A 41 -15.43 -1.63 -11.09
CA ASP A 41 -16.33 -0.71 -10.42
C ASP A 41 -15.82 -0.43 -9.00
N LEU A 42 -15.32 0.78 -8.78
CA LEU A 42 -14.80 1.23 -7.49
C LEU A 42 -15.88 1.28 -6.39
N ALA A 43 -17.15 1.41 -6.78
CA ALA A 43 -18.27 1.44 -5.84
C ALA A 43 -18.54 0.09 -5.17
N THR A 44 -18.03 -1.00 -5.72
CA THR A 44 -18.24 -2.37 -5.24
C THR A 44 -16.95 -3.16 -5.04
N LEU A 45 -15.81 -2.49 -5.13
CA LEU A 45 -14.50 -3.13 -5.01
C LEU A 45 -14.27 -3.64 -3.59
N THR A 46 -13.75 -4.87 -3.48
CA THR A 46 -13.44 -5.50 -2.19
C THR A 46 -11.96 -5.87 -2.09
N VAL A 47 -11.44 -5.95 -0.85
CA VAL A 47 -10.08 -6.45 -0.58
C VAL A 47 -9.89 -7.85 -1.17
N GLU A 48 -10.90 -8.71 -1.11
CA GLU A 48 -10.84 -10.05 -1.70
C GLU A 48 -10.62 -10.00 -3.23
N ARG A 49 -11.29 -9.09 -3.94
CA ARG A 49 -11.08 -8.89 -5.39
C ARG A 49 -9.69 -8.32 -5.70
N GLU A 50 -9.17 -7.44 -4.87
CA GLU A 50 -7.79 -6.94 -4.98
C GLU A 50 -6.80 -8.08 -4.76
N VAL A 51 -6.97 -8.89 -3.73
CA VAL A 51 -6.17 -10.10 -3.47
C VAL A 51 -6.19 -11.05 -4.66
N ALA A 52 -7.38 -11.39 -5.16
CA ALA A 52 -7.52 -12.30 -6.31
C ALA A 52 -6.79 -11.78 -7.55
N SER A 53 -6.83 -10.46 -7.80
CA SER A 53 -6.10 -9.83 -8.89
C SER A 53 -4.59 -9.97 -8.74
N VAL A 54 -4.04 -9.68 -7.55
CA VAL A 54 -2.60 -9.81 -7.27
C VAL A 54 -2.14 -11.27 -7.41
N VAL A 55 -2.91 -12.21 -6.88
CA VAL A 55 -2.62 -13.65 -6.99
C VAL A 55 -2.63 -14.12 -8.45
N ALA A 56 -3.57 -13.64 -9.26
CA ALA A 56 -3.63 -13.95 -10.70
C ALA A 56 -2.40 -13.41 -11.44
N ASP A 57 -1.96 -12.18 -11.13
CA ASP A 57 -0.75 -11.58 -11.72
C ASP A 57 0.51 -12.37 -11.35
N ILE A 58 0.64 -12.77 -10.09
CA ILE A 58 1.74 -13.62 -9.64
C ILE A 58 1.72 -14.97 -10.34
N ALA A 59 0.56 -15.58 -10.50
CA ALA A 59 0.43 -16.87 -11.20
C ALA A 59 0.83 -16.77 -12.68
N ALA A 60 0.48 -15.66 -13.33
CA ALA A 60 0.80 -15.43 -14.74
C ALA A 60 2.28 -15.07 -14.97
N SER A 61 2.87 -14.24 -14.11
CA SER A 61 4.20 -13.64 -14.33
C SER A 61 5.33 -14.34 -13.58
N ALA A 62 5.02 -14.96 -12.44
CA ALA A 62 5.96 -15.70 -11.60
C ALA A 62 5.36 -17.03 -11.17
N PRO A 63 5.09 -17.97 -12.10
CA PRO A 63 4.34 -19.20 -11.82
C PRO A 63 5.08 -20.15 -10.85
N ALA A 64 6.38 -20.04 -10.76
CA ALA A 64 7.21 -20.87 -9.88
C ALA A 64 8.17 -20.04 -9.03
N GLY A 65 8.58 -20.60 -7.90
CA GLY A 65 9.54 -19.99 -6.99
C GLY A 65 8.94 -19.06 -5.95
N PRO A 66 9.77 -18.63 -4.99
CA PRO A 66 9.34 -17.73 -3.93
C PRO A 66 9.15 -16.30 -4.42
N VAL A 67 8.30 -15.56 -3.71
CA VAL A 67 8.07 -14.13 -3.93
C VAL A 67 8.35 -13.33 -2.66
N THR A 68 8.81 -12.08 -2.85
CA THR A 68 8.85 -11.05 -1.79
C THR A 68 7.75 -10.06 -2.07
N LEU A 69 6.85 -9.82 -1.12
CA LEU A 69 5.82 -8.80 -1.26
C LEU A 69 6.35 -7.46 -0.74
N VAL A 70 6.22 -6.41 -1.52
CA VAL A 70 6.53 -5.04 -1.11
C VAL A 70 5.27 -4.22 -1.22
N ALA A 71 4.73 -3.76 -0.10
CA ALA A 71 3.48 -3.02 -0.07
C ALA A 71 3.68 -1.61 0.52
N HIS A 72 3.02 -0.63 -0.07
CA HIS A 72 3.00 0.75 0.39
C HIS A 72 1.60 1.16 0.85
N SER A 73 1.53 1.86 1.99
CA SER A 73 0.28 2.50 2.47
C SER A 73 -0.89 1.51 2.53
N SER A 74 -2.05 1.82 1.94
CA SER A 74 -3.23 0.91 1.91
C SER A 74 -2.98 -0.41 1.17
N GLY A 75 -1.94 -0.53 0.34
CA GLY A 75 -1.53 -1.80 -0.22
C GLY A 75 -1.22 -2.88 0.83
N GLY A 76 -0.93 -2.47 2.07
CA GLY A 76 -0.81 -3.39 3.21
C GLY A 76 -2.06 -4.21 3.50
N LEU A 77 -3.24 -3.69 3.19
CA LEU A 77 -4.52 -4.39 3.42
C LEU A 77 -4.68 -5.64 2.56
N VAL A 78 -3.99 -5.69 1.43
CA VAL A 78 -4.04 -6.81 0.47
C VAL A 78 -3.08 -7.94 0.87
N VAL A 79 -1.99 -7.61 1.57
CA VAL A 79 -0.88 -8.54 1.88
C VAL A 79 -1.33 -9.82 2.58
N PRO A 80 -2.13 -9.80 3.66
CA PRO A 80 -2.50 -11.03 4.37
C PRO A 80 -3.28 -12.00 3.49
N GLY A 81 -4.21 -11.49 2.67
CA GLY A 81 -4.97 -12.33 1.75
C GLY A 81 -4.09 -12.98 0.66
N VAL A 82 -3.10 -12.24 0.14
CA VAL A 82 -2.13 -12.78 -0.82
C VAL A 82 -1.27 -13.86 -0.19
N VAL A 83 -0.81 -13.66 1.07
CA VAL A 83 -0.06 -14.69 1.81
C VAL A 83 -0.91 -15.93 2.04
N ALA A 84 -2.17 -15.75 2.46
CA ALA A 84 -3.10 -16.88 2.66
C ALA A 84 -3.29 -17.70 1.38
N ALA A 85 -3.40 -17.04 0.22
CA ALA A 85 -3.58 -17.70 -1.07
C ALA A 85 -2.32 -18.39 -1.60
N LEU A 86 -1.14 -17.80 -1.37
CA LEU A 86 0.13 -18.31 -1.91
C LEU A 86 0.88 -19.25 -0.95
N GLY A 87 0.53 -19.21 0.34
CA GLY A 87 1.16 -20.04 1.37
C GLY A 87 2.68 -19.88 1.41
N GLY A 88 3.40 -21.00 1.52
CA GLY A 88 4.86 -21.03 1.61
C GLY A 88 5.64 -20.45 0.43
N ARG A 89 4.96 -19.91 -0.60
CA ARG A 89 5.63 -19.20 -1.69
C ARG A 89 6.04 -17.77 -1.30
N VAL A 90 5.44 -17.16 -0.26
CA VAL A 90 5.85 -15.85 0.22
C VAL A 90 7.03 -16.03 1.16
N GLY A 91 8.23 -15.66 0.70
CA GLY A 91 9.47 -15.80 1.46
C GLY A 91 9.72 -14.64 2.42
N SER A 92 9.28 -13.44 2.09
CA SER A 92 9.44 -12.25 2.92
C SER A 92 8.44 -11.15 2.54
N ILE A 93 8.25 -10.19 3.44
CA ILE A 93 7.35 -9.03 3.26
C ILE A 93 8.10 -7.76 3.64
N VAL A 94 8.01 -6.73 2.79
CA VAL A 94 8.43 -5.35 3.10
C VAL A 94 7.19 -4.46 3.14
N LEU A 95 6.95 -3.80 4.26
CA LEU A 95 5.85 -2.88 4.47
C LEU A 95 6.41 -1.46 4.60
N ASN A 96 6.19 -0.58 3.62
CA ASN A 96 6.59 0.81 3.69
C ASN A 96 5.40 1.69 4.08
N ALA A 97 5.41 2.22 5.30
CA ALA A 97 4.32 3.02 5.87
C ALA A 97 2.93 2.39 5.60
N ALA A 98 2.88 1.06 5.59
CA ALA A 98 1.72 0.29 5.20
C ALA A 98 0.69 0.20 6.32
N LEU A 99 -0.59 0.14 5.96
CA LEU A 99 -1.68 0.02 6.92
C LEU A 99 -1.75 -1.41 7.46
N VAL A 100 -1.76 -1.52 8.79
CA VAL A 100 -1.87 -2.78 9.54
C VAL A 100 -2.94 -2.60 10.62
N PRO A 101 -4.21 -2.87 10.32
CA PRO A 101 -5.26 -2.91 11.33
C PRO A 101 -5.02 -4.03 12.33
N ASP A 102 -5.69 -3.99 13.49
CA ASP A 102 -5.74 -5.12 14.41
C ASP A 102 -6.38 -6.35 13.73
N GLU A 103 -6.17 -7.53 14.31
CA GLU A 103 -6.71 -8.78 13.77
C GLU A 103 -8.23 -8.71 13.62
N GLY A 104 -8.71 -8.87 12.39
CA GLY A 104 -10.13 -8.80 12.06
C GLY A 104 -10.72 -7.38 12.00
N GLU A 105 -9.92 -6.35 12.25
CA GLU A 105 -10.33 -4.96 12.11
C GLU A 105 -10.13 -4.44 10.68
N CYS A 106 -10.77 -3.30 10.39
CA CYS A 106 -10.77 -2.67 9.08
C CYS A 106 -9.66 -1.62 8.94
N GLY A 107 -9.20 -1.38 7.72
CA GLY A 107 -8.16 -0.40 7.40
C GLY A 107 -8.45 1.02 7.92
N ILE A 108 -9.73 1.40 8.05
CA ILE A 108 -10.16 2.69 8.60
C ILE A 108 -9.64 2.92 10.04
N SER A 109 -9.41 1.86 10.82
CA SER A 109 -8.85 1.93 12.18
C SER A 109 -7.39 2.42 12.21
N CYS A 110 -6.70 2.40 11.07
CA CYS A 110 -5.34 2.90 10.90
C CYS A 110 -5.29 4.39 10.53
N MET A 111 -6.43 5.07 10.39
CA MET A 111 -6.49 6.48 10.04
C MET A 111 -6.49 7.37 11.28
N GLN A 112 -6.05 8.63 11.11
CA GLN A 112 -6.20 9.65 12.13
C GLN A 112 -7.69 9.85 12.47
N GLU A 113 -8.02 10.02 13.74
CA GLU A 113 -9.40 10.03 14.25
C GLU A 113 -10.34 10.95 13.45
N ARG A 114 -9.95 12.21 13.24
CA ARG A 114 -10.76 13.17 12.47
C ARG A 114 -11.03 12.73 11.03
N HIS A 115 -10.07 12.05 10.38
CA HIS A 115 -10.23 11.56 9.02
C HIS A 115 -11.15 10.33 9.02
N ARG A 116 -10.98 9.45 9.99
CA ARG A 116 -11.83 8.27 10.19
C ARG A 116 -13.29 8.67 10.40
N GLU A 117 -13.56 9.57 11.33
CA GLU A 117 -14.92 10.06 11.62
C GLU A 117 -15.55 10.73 10.41
N GLY A 118 -14.81 11.63 9.74
CA GLY A 118 -15.29 12.30 8.53
C GLY A 118 -15.64 11.32 7.41
N LEU A 119 -14.80 10.32 7.17
CA LEU A 119 -15.04 9.31 6.15
C LEU A 119 -16.21 8.38 6.52
N GLN A 120 -16.32 7.97 7.78
CA GLN A 120 -17.45 7.18 8.27
C GLN A 120 -18.79 7.91 8.10
N MET A 121 -18.83 9.20 8.44
CA MET A 121 -20.03 10.02 8.25
C MET A 121 -20.40 10.18 6.77
N ALA A 122 -19.41 10.40 5.92
CA ALA A 122 -19.62 10.55 4.48
C ALA A 122 -20.13 9.25 3.85
N VAL A 123 -19.55 8.10 4.19
CA VAL A 123 -19.99 6.78 3.72
C VAL A 123 -21.43 6.51 4.18
N ALA A 124 -21.73 6.72 5.47
CA ALA A 124 -23.08 6.51 6.00
C ALA A 124 -24.13 7.42 5.36
N ALA A 125 -23.74 8.64 4.95
CA ALA A 125 -24.63 9.53 4.22
C ALA A 125 -24.89 9.04 2.79
N ALA A 126 -23.84 8.63 2.07
CA ALA A 126 -23.98 8.09 0.71
C ALA A 126 -24.83 6.82 0.66
N GLU A 127 -24.64 5.90 1.60
CA GLU A 127 -25.41 4.65 1.69
C GLU A 127 -26.91 4.87 1.90
N LYS A 128 -27.30 5.92 2.65
CA LYS A 128 -28.73 6.28 2.82
C LYS A 128 -29.40 6.65 1.49
N ASP A 129 -28.64 7.18 0.55
CA ASP A 129 -29.12 7.58 -0.76
C ASP A 129 -28.89 6.46 -1.82
N GLY A 130 -28.48 5.26 -1.38
CA GLY A 130 -28.16 4.11 -2.24
C GLY A 130 -26.91 4.31 -3.09
N GLY A 131 -26.06 5.26 -2.70
CA GLY A 131 -24.81 5.59 -3.38
C GLY A 131 -23.57 5.02 -2.70
N SER A 132 -22.42 5.35 -3.26
CA SER A 132 -21.10 5.03 -2.76
C SER A 132 -20.17 6.23 -2.91
N ILE A 133 -19.07 6.23 -2.17
CA ILE A 133 -18.04 7.26 -2.26
C ILE A 133 -16.86 6.74 -3.07
N ILE A 134 -16.49 7.50 -4.09
CA ILE A 134 -15.23 7.37 -4.80
C ILE A 134 -14.33 8.51 -4.35
N LEU A 135 -13.13 8.18 -3.91
CA LEU A 135 -12.12 9.17 -3.53
C LEU A 135 -11.51 9.75 -4.80
N PRO A 136 -11.55 11.08 -5.00
CA PRO A 136 -10.99 11.70 -6.21
C PRO A 136 -9.47 11.54 -6.25
N ALA A 137 -8.92 11.51 -7.45
CA ALA A 137 -7.48 11.60 -7.65
C ALA A 137 -6.93 12.90 -7.03
N PRO A 138 -5.84 12.85 -6.27
CA PRO A 138 -5.19 14.05 -5.74
C PRO A 138 -4.74 14.97 -6.88
N SER A 139 -5.22 16.21 -6.91
CA SER A 139 -4.93 17.16 -8.00
C SER A 139 -4.50 18.55 -7.54
N ASP A 140 -4.74 18.91 -6.27
CA ASP A 140 -4.33 20.20 -5.73
C ASP A 140 -2.88 20.16 -5.21
N PRO A 141 -1.92 20.86 -5.86
CA PRO A 141 -0.53 20.87 -5.45
C PRO A 141 -0.27 21.40 -4.03
N GLU A 142 -1.06 22.38 -3.57
CA GLU A 142 -0.89 22.94 -2.22
C GLU A 142 -1.40 21.96 -1.17
N ALA A 143 -2.55 21.33 -1.39
CA ALA A 143 -3.05 20.28 -0.53
C ALA A 143 -2.07 19.09 -0.44
N LEU A 144 -1.45 18.71 -1.56
CA LEU A 144 -0.43 17.66 -1.59
C LEU A 144 0.85 18.07 -0.85
N ARG A 145 1.35 19.30 -1.02
CA ARG A 145 2.49 19.80 -0.24
C ARG A 145 2.18 19.79 1.26
N HIS A 146 0.96 20.11 1.64
CA HIS A 146 0.54 20.02 3.04
C HIS A 146 0.47 18.57 3.51
N ALA A 147 -0.20 17.71 2.77
CA ALA A 147 -0.41 16.30 3.14
C ALA A 147 0.91 15.52 3.21
N TYR A 148 1.79 15.69 2.22
CA TYR A 148 3.07 14.99 2.12
C TYR A 148 4.28 15.84 2.52
N GLY A 149 4.10 16.87 3.35
CA GLY A 149 5.15 17.83 3.69
C GLY A 149 6.33 17.26 4.51
N GLY A 150 6.38 15.96 4.75
CA GLY A 150 7.57 15.25 5.26
C GLY A 150 8.55 14.84 4.16
N ASP A 151 8.14 14.94 2.90
CA ASP A 151 8.93 14.63 1.71
C ASP A 151 9.48 15.89 1.04
N PRO A 152 10.61 15.80 0.31
CA PRO A 152 11.10 16.88 -0.54
C PRO A 152 10.26 16.96 -1.82
N LEU A 153 9.17 17.74 -1.78
CA LEU A 153 8.23 17.90 -2.89
C LEU A 153 8.60 19.12 -3.75
N ASP A 154 9.61 18.96 -4.60
CA ASP A 154 9.86 19.90 -5.69
C ASP A 154 8.78 19.77 -6.79
N ASP A 155 8.77 20.70 -7.75
CA ASP A 155 7.75 20.72 -8.81
C ASP A 155 7.81 19.45 -9.68
N ALA A 156 8.99 18.87 -9.89
CA ALA A 156 9.13 17.63 -10.66
C ALA A 156 8.55 16.43 -9.93
N THR A 157 8.71 16.36 -8.60
CA THR A 157 8.12 15.30 -7.77
C THR A 157 6.62 15.48 -7.65
N LEU A 158 6.12 16.72 -7.52
CA LEU A 158 4.68 16.98 -7.56
C LEU A 158 4.07 16.57 -8.89
N ALA A 159 4.66 17.01 -10.01
CA ALA A 159 4.20 16.62 -11.34
C ALA A 159 4.20 15.10 -11.50
N TYR A 160 5.20 14.40 -10.95
CA TYR A 160 5.26 12.94 -10.97
C TYR A 160 4.09 12.29 -10.22
N VAL A 161 3.78 12.74 -9.00
CA VAL A 161 2.74 12.11 -8.16
C VAL A 161 1.31 12.54 -8.51
N THR A 162 1.15 13.60 -9.30
CA THR A 162 -0.15 14.06 -9.81
C THR A 162 -0.42 13.65 -11.27
N ASP A 163 0.55 13.02 -11.91
CA ASP A 163 0.41 12.51 -13.28
C ASP A 163 -0.75 11.50 -13.34
N PRO A 164 -1.71 11.63 -14.27
CA PRO A 164 -2.85 10.70 -14.41
C PRO A 164 -2.45 9.23 -14.62
N GLU A 165 -1.22 8.98 -15.09
CA GLU A 165 -0.69 7.60 -15.16
C GLU A 165 -0.38 7.01 -13.78
N ARG A 166 -0.21 7.84 -12.74
CA ARG A 166 0.22 7.44 -11.38
C ARG A 166 -0.80 7.75 -10.30
N SER A 167 -1.69 8.70 -10.55
CA SER A 167 -2.68 9.18 -9.60
C SER A 167 -4.08 9.09 -10.19
N VAL A 168 -4.92 8.31 -9.56
CA VAL A 168 -6.27 7.98 -10.05
C VAL A 168 -7.28 8.01 -8.90
N GLU A 169 -8.54 7.93 -9.23
CA GLU A 169 -9.61 7.73 -8.24
C GLU A 169 -9.39 6.44 -7.45
N ASP A 170 -9.92 6.41 -6.23
CA ASP A 170 -9.85 5.25 -5.33
C ASP A 170 -11.20 4.88 -4.74
N THR A 171 -11.32 3.63 -4.30
CA THR A 171 -12.47 3.16 -3.53
C THR A 171 -12.31 3.48 -2.05
N VAL A 172 -13.43 3.72 -1.36
CA VAL A 172 -13.43 3.74 0.11
C VAL A 172 -13.64 2.34 0.68
N HIS A 173 -14.20 1.42 -0.09
CA HIS A 173 -14.71 0.13 0.42
C HIS A 173 -13.64 -0.74 1.04
N HIS A 174 -12.42 -0.76 0.49
CA HIS A 174 -11.35 -1.57 1.06
C HIS A 174 -10.94 -1.12 2.48
N TYR A 175 -11.17 0.15 2.85
CA TYR A 175 -10.88 0.64 4.20
C TYR A 175 -11.90 0.15 5.24
N PHE A 176 -13.07 -0.32 4.84
CA PHE A 176 -14.14 -0.77 5.71
C PHE A 176 -14.28 -2.30 5.76
N GLN A 177 -13.32 -3.03 5.20
CA GLN A 177 -13.33 -4.50 5.21
C GLN A 177 -12.30 -5.06 6.18
N PRO A 178 -12.62 -6.17 6.86
CA PRO A 178 -11.71 -6.78 7.83
C PRO A 178 -10.49 -7.39 7.16
N VAL A 179 -9.35 -7.31 7.86
CA VAL A 179 -8.06 -7.87 7.41
C VAL A 179 -7.49 -8.76 8.53
N HIS A 180 -6.96 -9.93 8.17
CA HIS A 180 -6.50 -10.94 9.10
C HIS A 180 -4.98 -11.16 9.02
N TRP A 181 -4.23 -10.46 9.86
CA TRP A 181 -2.77 -10.51 9.88
C TRP A 181 -2.21 -11.83 10.45
N SER A 182 -3.01 -12.62 11.15
CA SER A 182 -2.65 -13.99 11.56
C SER A 182 -2.22 -14.87 10.38
N ALA A 183 -2.72 -14.59 9.15
CA ALA A 183 -2.36 -15.31 7.94
C ALA A 183 -0.88 -15.20 7.56
N VAL A 184 -0.14 -14.16 8.02
CA VAL A 184 1.27 -13.96 7.72
C VAL A 184 2.21 -14.53 8.79
N THR A 185 1.69 -15.26 9.77
CA THR A 185 2.47 -15.83 10.86
C THR A 185 3.64 -16.70 10.34
N GLY A 186 4.84 -16.40 10.83
CA GLY A 186 6.06 -17.12 10.44
C GLY A 186 6.74 -16.59 9.16
N VAL A 187 6.11 -15.67 8.41
CA VAL A 187 6.76 -15.00 7.28
C VAL A 187 7.61 -13.84 7.82
N PRO A 188 8.91 -13.72 7.48
CA PRO A 188 9.72 -12.57 7.86
C PRO A 188 9.16 -11.25 7.31
N ILE A 189 8.99 -10.26 8.20
CA ILE A 189 8.45 -8.95 7.86
C ILE A 189 9.49 -7.88 8.16
N THR A 190 9.76 -6.99 7.19
CA THR A 190 10.48 -5.75 7.40
C THR A 190 9.50 -4.59 7.29
N TYR A 191 9.27 -3.88 8.39
CA TYR A 191 8.45 -2.67 8.37
C TYR A 191 9.36 -1.44 8.25
N VAL A 192 9.23 -0.70 7.16
CA VAL A 192 9.92 0.56 6.92
C VAL A 192 9.07 1.69 7.48
N LEU A 193 9.47 2.18 8.66
CA LEU A 193 8.82 3.25 9.39
C LEU A 193 9.38 4.60 8.95
N ASN A 194 8.52 5.43 8.39
CA ASN A 194 8.87 6.74 7.87
C ASN A 194 8.64 7.82 8.96
N GLU A 195 9.71 8.37 9.53
CA GLU A 195 9.65 9.25 10.72
C GLU A 195 9.08 10.65 10.45
N ARG A 196 8.94 11.04 9.17
CA ARG A 196 8.36 12.32 8.75
C ARG A 196 7.02 12.14 8.03
N ASP A 197 6.47 10.93 8.05
CA ASP A 197 5.20 10.62 7.39
C ASP A 197 4.06 11.40 8.08
N ARG A 198 3.29 12.13 7.29
CA ARG A 198 2.13 12.89 7.77
C ARG A 198 0.80 12.15 7.55
N PRO A 199 0.55 11.51 6.39
CA PRO A 199 -0.62 10.66 6.17
C PRO A 199 -0.72 9.52 7.18
N VAL A 200 0.37 8.76 7.36
CA VAL A 200 0.47 7.67 8.32
C VAL A 200 1.53 8.02 9.35
N ARG A 201 1.15 8.76 10.37
CA ARG A 201 2.07 9.34 11.36
C ARG A 201 2.94 8.27 12.03
N PRO A 202 4.19 8.61 12.42
CA PRO A 202 5.12 7.65 13.03
C PRO A 202 4.56 6.94 14.27
N ASP A 203 3.83 7.65 15.13
CA ASP A 203 3.18 7.07 16.30
C ASP A 203 2.11 6.02 15.94
N MET A 204 1.39 6.23 14.84
CA MET A 204 0.44 5.26 14.30
C MET A 204 1.17 4.06 13.68
N GLN A 205 2.27 4.30 12.94
CA GLN A 205 3.10 3.22 12.39
C GLN A 205 3.68 2.34 13.52
N GLU A 206 4.11 2.93 14.65
CA GLU A 206 4.56 2.16 15.81
C GLU A 206 3.47 1.29 16.43
N VAL A 207 2.23 1.77 16.46
CA VAL A 207 1.09 0.94 16.89
C VAL A 207 0.89 -0.22 15.92
N MET A 208 0.91 0.04 14.63
CA MET A 208 0.72 -0.97 13.58
C MET A 208 1.82 -2.04 13.59
N VAL A 209 3.08 -1.64 13.82
CA VAL A 209 4.19 -2.60 13.96
C VAL A 209 3.93 -3.62 15.07
N ARG A 210 3.38 -3.18 16.22
CA ARG A 210 3.07 -4.07 17.35
C ARG A 210 1.95 -5.08 17.09
N ARG A 211 1.16 -4.88 16.04
CA ARG A 211 0.07 -5.78 15.60
C ARG A 211 0.58 -6.91 14.71
N LEU A 212 1.76 -6.73 14.11
CA LEU A 212 2.33 -7.72 13.19
C LEU A 212 2.80 -8.96 13.97
N PRO A 213 2.51 -10.17 13.45
CA PRO A 213 3.07 -11.38 14.02
C PRO A 213 4.58 -11.47 13.75
N PRO A 214 5.39 -11.99 14.70
CA PRO A 214 6.82 -12.15 14.53
C PRO A 214 7.16 -13.20 13.46
N PRO A 215 8.37 -13.13 12.83
CA PRO A 215 9.44 -12.16 13.12
C PRO A 215 9.28 -10.84 12.37
N VAL A 216 9.48 -9.72 13.05
CA VAL A 216 9.40 -8.37 12.48
C VAL A 216 10.69 -7.60 12.74
N GLU A 217 11.30 -7.11 11.65
CA GLU A 217 12.38 -6.11 11.69
C GLU A 217 11.77 -4.71 11.43
N VAL A 218 12.19 -3.69 12.17
CA VAL A 218 11.77 -2.30 11.95
C VAL A 218 12.95 -1.47 11.47
N VAL A 219 12.84 -0.93 10.27
CA VAL A 219 13.81 0.02 9.70
C VAL A 219 13.24 1.42 9.79
N ARG A 220 13.84 2.28 10.61
CA ARG A 220 13.41 3.68 10.77
C ARG A 220 14.17 4.57 9.80
N LEU A 221 13.44 5.39 9.04
CA LEU A 221 14.01 6.31 8.07
C LEU A 221 13.50 7.73 8.28
N PRO A 222 14.35 8.75 8.15
CA PRO A 222 13.96 10.16 8.20
C PRO A 222 13.29 10.58 6.88
N ALA A 223 12.25 9.87 6.48
CA ALA A 223 11.53 10.01 5.21
C ALA A 223 10.04 10.32 5.45
N GLY A 224 9.38 10.90 4.46
CA GLY A 224 7.94 11.06 4.43
C GLY A 224 7.22 9.88 3.79
N HIS A 225 5.93 10.06 3.48
CA HIS A 225 5.08 9.01 2.93
C HIS A 225 5.53 8.51 1.56
N LEU A 226 6.11 9.40 0.76
CA LEU A 226 6.49 9.14 -0.63
C LEU A 226 7.93 8.59 -0.76
N LEU A 227 8.47 7.91 0.25
CA LEU A 227 9.81 7.30 0.21
C LEU A 227 10.11 6.56 -1.11
N PRO A 228 9.19 5.74 -1.68
CA PRO A 228 9.43 5.03 -2.95
C PRO A 228 9.68 5.97 -4.14
N VAL A 229 9.24 7.21 -4.06
CA VAL A 229 9.38 8.23 -5.11
C VAL A 229 10.55 9.17 -4.82
N THR A 230 10.73 9.58 -3.56
CA THR A 230 11.68 10.62 -3.15
C THR A 230 13.07 10.06 -2.79
N SER A 231 13.13 8.79 -2.38
CA SER A 231 14.38 8.11 -2.03
C SER A 231 14.34 6.62 -2.43
N PRO A 232 14.05 6.31 -3.71
CA PRO A 232 13.86 4.93 -4.16
C PRO A 232 15.08 4.03 -3.95
N ALA A 233 16.30 4.59 -4.00
CA ALA A 233 17.53 3.83 -3.76
C ALA A 233 17.59 3.23 -2.35
N VAL A 234 17.14 3.99 -1.34
CA VAL A 234 17.10 3.50 0.04
C VAL A 234 16.14 2.33 0.19
N LEU A 235 14.98 2.40 -0.46
CA LEU A 235 14.02 1.29 -0.46
C LEU A 235 14.55 0.09 -1.25
N ALA A 236 15.25 0.30 -2.38
CA ALA A 236 15.87 -0.75 -3.16
C ALA A 236 16.89 -1.55 -2.34
N GLU A 237 17.74 -0.88 -1.54
CA GLU A 237 18.71 -1.54 -0.65
C GLU A 237 18.01 -2.43 0.39
N ILE A 238 16.89 -1.97 0.97
CA ILE A 238 16.11 -2.76 1.93
C ILE A 238 15.52 -3.99 1.22
N VAL A 239 14.92 -3.80 0.04
CA VAL A 239 14.34 -4.89 -0.74
C VAL A 239 15.39 -5.92 -1.12
N HIS A 240 16.57 -5.51 -1.59
CA HIS A 240 17.68 -6.43 -1.92
C HIS A 240 18.14 -7.26 -0.73
N ARG A 241 18.18 -6.67 0.48
CA ARG A 241 18.60 -7.38 1.70
C ARG A 241 17.67 -8.54 2.07
N VAL A 242 16.36 -8.40 1.78
CA VAL A 242 15.35 -9.38 2.18
C VAL A 242 14.89 -10.29 1.04
N ALA A 243 15.14 -9.90 -0.20
CA ALA A 243 14.82 -10.68 -1.39
C ALA A 243 15.98 -11.64 -1.74
N VAL A 244 16.20 -12.63 -0.87
CA VAL A 244 17.30 -13.60 -1.00
C VAL A 244 16.78 -14.97 -1.43
#